data_6124f385ccb1f8801f7da49f99bf0b71
#
_entry.id   6124f385ccb1f8801f7da49f99bf0b71
#
_cell.length_a   1.000
_cell.length_b   1.000
_cell.length_c   1.000
_cell.angle_alpha   90.00
_cell.angle_beta   90.00
_cell.angle_gamma   90.00
#
_symmetry.space_group_name_H-M   'P 1'
#
loop_
_entity.id
_entity.type
_entity.pdbx_description
1 polymer ?
#
loop_
_entity_poly.entity_id
_entity_poly.type
_entity_poly.pdbx_seq_one_letter_code
_entity_poly.pdbx_strand_id
1 'polypeptide(L)'
;MDQALNQKIDAYIAQNKEQLLKDIAALVAVNSVEGTPEEGAPYGAGPRAALDKTLELAAGMGLATRNCENYIGYAGLAGKDPEKYLATICHVDVVPVGNGWTADPFTMRIQDGWLLGRGVADDKGPMVATLYALKFLKEQGYELRYPIRALAGTNEETHMQDVDYYLKNYPAPAFCFTPDAEFPVCNGEKGLFGAKIVSPVCNGVIVEIEGGVANNAVPDRASALVKTDISKLKNAPNITLEPEGDGVRIRGWGKSGHAAMPQGTVNAIGLVVNYLLDNGLCNETERTYLEAVRKLHASTAGEGLGINCADGPFGPLTVIGGRIYMEDGRIFQTMDSRFPTCTNGKKMTEQIRAALGDGAELRDVTAAEPFYIEADSPAILACINTYNEVTGENAKPFTMGGGTYARHFPYAVSFGPEHVDLPLPEFGGPMHGANEAAPIDKLLEAVKIYIIALLRLEEIDF
;
A
#
# COMPACT_ATOMS: atom_id res chain seq x y z
N MET A 1 11.24 -2.06 31.02
CA MET A 1 11.38 -0.59 30.75
C MET A 1 11.70 0.14 32.05
N ASP A 2 12.59 1.15 32.02
CA ASP A 2 12.83 2.02 33.17
C ASP A 2 11.55 2.79 33.53
N GLN A 3 11.07 2.64 34.77
CA GLN A 3 9.84 3.25 35.26
C GLN A 3 9.91 4.79 35.22
N ALA A 4 11.09 5.37 35.48
CA ALA A 4 11.29 6.82 35.45
C ALA A 4 11.20 7.37 34.02
N LEU A 5 11.78 6.69 33.04
CA LEU A 5 11.66 7.05 31.64
C LEU A 5 10.20 6.96 31.16
N ASN A 6 9.49 5.91 31.55
CA ASN A 6 8.09 5.72 31.21
C ASN A 6 7.21 6.86 31.71
N GLN A 7 7.33 7.23 32.99
CA GLN A 7 6.60 8.36 33.57
C GLN A 7 6.94 9.70 32.90
N LYS A 8 8.21 9.90 32.52
CA LYS A 8 8.67 11.10 31.83
C LYS A 8 8.06 11.23 30.43
N ILE A 9 7.98 10.11 29.68
CA ILE A 9 7.33 10.09 28.36
C ILE A 9 5.83 10.35 28.49
N ASP A 10 5.15 9.70 29.44
CA ASP A 10 3.71 9.87 29.67
C ASP A 10 3.37 11.33 30.01
N ALA A 11 4.18 11.95 30.88
CA ALA A 11 4.01 13.37 31.22
C ALA A 11 4.25 14.29 30.02
N TYR A 12 5.26 14.01 29.19
CA TYR A 12 5.53 14.76 27.97
C TYR A 12 4.38 14.66 26.96
N ILE A 13 3.84 13.47 26.73
CA ILE A 13 2.71 13.25 25.83
C ILE A 13 1.48 14.01 26.33
N ALA A 14 1.16 13.88 27.62
CA ALA A 14 0.03 14.60 28.22
C ALA A 14 0.15 16.13 28.07
N GLN A 15 1.35 16.68 28.28
CA GLN A 15 1.63 18.10 28.16
C GLN A 15 1.54 18.60 26.70
N ASN A 16 1.94 17.77 25.72
CA ASN A 16 2.03 18.17 24.31
C ASN A 16 0.81 17.77 23.48
N LYS A 17 -0.14 16.99 24.02
CA LYS A 17 -1.29 16.44 23.30
C LYS A 17 -2.05 17.47 22.46
N GLU A 18 -2.43 18.60 23.07
CA GLU A 18 -3.21 19.62 22.37
C GLU A 18 -2.43 20.25 21.19
N GLN A 19 -1.13 20.48 21.37
CA GLN A 19 -0.31 21.05 20.30
C GLN A 19 -0.07 20.03 19.19
N LEU A 20 0.18 18.76 19.52
CA LEU A 20 0.30 17.67 18.56
C LEU A 20 -0.96 17.59 17.67
N LEU A 21 -2.16 17.65 18.26
CA LEU A 21 -3.41 17.63 17.49
C LEU A 21 -3.56 18.85 16.57
N LYS A 22 -3.11 20.04 17.02
CA LYS A 22 -3.09 21.26 16.20
C LYS A 22 -2.10 21.13 15.02
N ASP A 23 -0.95 20.52 15.24
CA ASP A 23 0.07 20.34 14.22
C ASP A 23 -0.40 19.32 13.17
N ILE A 24 -1.09 18.23 13.58
CA ILE A 24 -1.76 17.33 12.63
C ILE A 24 -2.80 18.08 11.83
N ALA A 25 -3.66 18.89 12.48
CA ALA A 25 -4.68 19.67 11.79
C ALA A 25 -4.07 20.63 10.76
N ALA A 26 -2.95 21.27 11.10
CA ALA A 26 -2.25 22.18 10.20
C ALA A 26 -1.68 21.45 8.95
N LEU A 27 -1.20 20.21 9.12
CA LEU A 27 -0.71 19.41 7.99
C LEU A 27 -1.85 18.82 7.16
N VAL A 28 -2.92 18.33 7.79
CA VAL A 28 -4.15 17.85 7.14
C VAL A 28 -4.80 18.94 6.29
N ALA A 29 -4.74 20.21 6.72
CA ALA A 29 -5.31 21.35 5.99
C ALA A 29 -4.67 21.59 4.62
N VAL A 30 -3.52 21.01 4.36
CA VAL A 30 -2.87 21.09 3.04
C VAL A 30 -3.42 19.97 2.13
N ASN A 31 -4.13 20.33 1.06
CA ASN A 31 -4.51 19.37 0.03
C ASN A 31 -3.27 18.94 -0.75
N SER A 32 -2.79 17.75 -0.48
CA SER A 32 -1.56 17.18 -1.05
C SER A 32 -1.79 15.99 -1.98
N VAL A 33 -2.95 15.96 -2.63
CA VAL A 33 -3.19 15.03 -3.75
C VAL A 33 -2.19 15.34 -4.86
N GLU A 34 -1.60 14.30 -5.46
CA GLU A 34 -0.67 14.44 -6.59
C GLU A 34 -1.30 15.27 -7.70
N GLY A 35 -0.53 16.19 -8.24
CA GLY A 35 -0.93 17.10 -9.31
C GLY A 35 0.02 17.06 -10.49
N THR A 36 -0.22 17.94 -11.45
CA THR A 36 0.68 18.08 -12.61
C THR A 36 2.06 18.55 -12.14
N PRO A 37 3.13 17.86 -12.53
CA PRO A 37 4.50 18.30 -12.24
C PRO A 37 4.77 19.70 -12.77
N GLU A 38 5.44 20.52 -11.96
CA GLU A 38 5.85 21.88 -12.33
C GLU A 38 7.24 22.20 -11.77
N GLU A 39 7.83 23.33 -12.15
CA GLU A 39 9.16 23.72 -11.67
C GLU A 39 9.19 23.82 -10.15
N GLY A 40 10.07 23.05 -9.51
CA GLY A 40 10.19 22.98 -8.06
C GLY A 40 9.07 22.22 -7.34
N ALA A 41 8.19 21.55 -8.07
CA ALA A 41 7.14 20.68 -7.51
C ALA A 41 6.98 19.42 -8.38
N PRO A 42 7.84 18.42 -8.22
CA PRO A 42 7.91 17.24 -9.08
C PRO A 42 6.60 16.43 -9.11
N TYR A 43 5.80 16.51 -8.06
CA TYR A 43 4.50 15.82 -7.96
C TYR A 43 3.33 16.79 -7.80
N GLY A 44 3.54 18.07 -8.22
CA GLY A 44 2.54 19.13 -8.14
C GLY A 44 2.62 19.98 -6.87
N ALA A 45 1.90 21.09 -6.90
CA ALA A 45 1.94 22.11 -5.84
C ALA A 45 1.46 21.58 -4.47
N GLY A 46 0.52 20.63 -4.44
CA GLY A 46 -0.06 20.08 -3.21
C GLY A 46 0.95 19.31 -2.35
N PRO A 47 1.57 18.24 -2.85
CA PRO A 47 2.61 17.50 -2.12
C PRO A 47 3.80 18.40 -1.73
N ARG A 48 4.20 19.34 -2.61
CA ARG A 48 5.23 20.33 -2.29
C ARG A 48 4.84 21.20 -1.08
N ALA A 49 3.62 21.72 -1.05
CA ALA A 49 3.14 22.54 0.05
C ALA A 49 3.06 21.75 1.38
N ALA A 50 2.71 20.46 1.32
CA ALA A 50 2.69 19.59 2.49
C ALA A 50 4.11 19.33 3.02
N LEU A 51 5.07 19.13 2.15
CA LEU A 51 6.48 19.02 2.53
C LEU A 51 6.97 20.29 3.22
N ASP A 52 6.71 21.47 2.64
CA ASP A 52 7.11 22.75 3.22
C ASP A 52 6.43 22.95 4.61
N LYS A 53 5.16 22.57 4.75
CA LYS A 53 4.45 22.64 6.05
C LYS A 53 5.07 21.70 7.08
N THR A 54 5.44 20.49 6.68
CA THR A 54 6.11 19.52 7.57
C THR A 54 7.44 20.06 8.08
N LEU A 55 8.26 20.62 7.17
CA LEU A 55 9.54 21.20 7.55
C LEU A 55 9.38 22.47 8.41
N GLU A 56 8.34 23.28 8.17
CA GLU A 56 7.97 24.42 9.01
C GLU A 56 7.63 23.98 10.45
N LEU A 57 6.76 22.97 10.61
CA LEU A 57 6.39 22.42 11.90
C LEU A 57 7.63 21.88 12.65
N ALA A 58 8.46 21.10 11.96
CA ALA A 58 9.69 20.56 12.52
C ALA A 58 10.67 21.64 12.95
N ALA A 59 10.84 22.71 12.16
CA ALA A 59 11.67 23.86 12.51
C ALA A 59 11.12 24.59 13.74
N GLY A 60 9.79 24.72 13.84
CA GLY A 60 9.10 25.27 15.03
C GLY A 60 9.35 24.45 16.30
N MET A 61 9.55 23.14 16.19
CA MET A 61 9.99 22.26 17.28
C MET A 61 11.51 22.37 17.55
N GLY A 62 12.22 23.19 16.79
CA GLY A 62 13.67 23.39 16.87
C GLY A 62 14.49 22.24 16.31
N LEU A 63 13.91 21.34 15.52
CA LEU A 63 14.65 20.30 14.79
C LEU A 63 15.41 20.93 13.61
N ALA A 64 16.56 20.34 13.25
CA ALA A 64 17.25 20.72 12.02
C ALA A 64 16.46 20.18 10.82
N THR A 65 16.24 21.02 9.80
CA THR A 65 15.45 20.63 8.64
C THR A 65 16.25 20.73 7.35
N ARG A 66 15.95 19.84 6.40
CA ARG A 66 16.49 19.89 5.04
C ARG A 66 15.43 19.52 4.03
N ASN A 67 15.32 20.32 2.99
CA ASN A 67 14.57 19.99 1.79
C ASN A 67 15.55 19.39 0.76
N CYS A 68 15.25 18.20 0.25
CA CYS A 68 16.03 17.47 -0.75
C CYS A 68 15.36 17.65 -2.11
N GLU A 69 15.57 18.83 -2.70
CA GLU A 69 15.13 19.24 -4.05
C GLU A 69 13.62 19.05 -4.29
N ASN A 70 12.81 19.13 -3.23
CA ASN A 70 11.35 19.01 -3.24
C ASN A 70 10.78 17.63 -3.58
N TYR A 71 11.63 16.61 -3.69
CA TYR A 71 11.22 15.22 -3.78
C TYR A 71 10.90 14.65 -2.41
N ILE A 72 11.77 14.92 -1.45
CA ILE A 72 11.68 14.47 -0.07
C ILE A 72 12.30 15.53 0.84
N GLY A 73 11.96 15.54 2.10
CA GLY A 73 12.65 16.35 3.09
C GLY A 73 12.87 15.59 4.39
N TYR A 74 13.61 16.17 5.32
CA TYR A 74 13.71 15.58 6.64
C TYR A 74 13.86 16.60 7.76
N ALA A 75 13.40 16.21 8.93
CA ALA A 75 13.74 16.80 10.21
C ALA A 75 14.71 15.88 10.95
N GLY A 76 15.70 16.41 11.64
CA GLY A 76 16.72 15.57 12.23
C GLY A 76 17.34 16.08 13.52
N LEU A 77 17.98 15.14 14.20
CA LEU A 77 18.85 15.34 15.36
C LEU A 77 20.27 14.95 15.00
N ALA A 78 21.24 15.68 15.50
CA ALA A 78 22.65 15.33 15.34
C ALA A 78 23.02 14.13 16.21
N GLY A 79 23.93 13.29 15.73
CA GLY A 79 24.58 12.22 16.44
C GLY A 79 26.09 12.30 16.34
N LYS A 80 26.79 11.39 17.02
CA LYS A 80 28.26 11.35 17.07
C LYS A 80 28.86 10.63 15.86
N ASP A 81 28.12 9.70 15.25
CA ASP A 81 28.57 8.96 14.07
C ASP A 81 28.51 9.85 12.81
N PRO A 82 29.61 10.01 12.08
CA PRO A 82 29.62 10.87 10.89
C PRO A 82 29.14 10.16 9.61
N GLU A 83 29.05 8.84 9.62
CA GLU A 83 28.79 8.04 8.41
C GLU A 83 27.41 7.39 8.40
N LYS A 84 26.93 6.95 9.58
CA LYS A 84 25.68 6.22 9.73
C LYS A 84 24.62 7.09 10.39
N TYR A 85 23.35 6.88 10.02
CA TYR A 85 22.21 7.51 10.68
C TYR A 85 21.03 6.56 10.72
N LEU A 86 20.12 6.77 11.66
CA LEU A 86 18.82 6.10 11.74
C LEU A 86 17.75 6.97 11.08
N ALA A 87 16.71 6.35 10.54
CA ALA A 87 15.61 7.10 9.96
C ALA A 87 14.23 6.52 10.32
N THR A 88 13.25 7.41 10.32
CA THR A 88 11.86 7.07 10.03
C THR A 88 11.49 7.66 8.68
N ILE A 89 10.51 7.08 8.00
CA ILE A 89 9.99 7.64 6.75
C ILE A 89 8.48 7.56 6.74
N CYS A 90 7.85 8.71 6.55
CA CYS A 90 6.42 8.89 6.34
C CYS A 90 6.19 9.58 5.00
N HIS A 91 4.96 9.56 4.49
CA HIS A 91 4.60 10.42 3.37
C HIS A 91 3.64 11.54 3.78
N VAL A 92 3.59 12.59 2.97
CA VAL A 92 2.73 13.75 3.18
C VAL A 92 1.81 14.04 1.99
N ASP A 93 1.95 13.30 0.90
CA ASP A 93 0.95 13.21 -0.16
C ASP A 93 -0.25 12.37 0.32
N VAL A 94 -1.35 12.43 -0.39
CA VAL A 94 -2.57 11.69 -0.07
C VAL A 94 -3.30 11.29 -1.34
N VAL A 95 -4.04 10.18 -1.29
CA VAL A 95 -4.94 9.77 -2.38
C VAL A 95 -6.04 10.80 -2.65
N PRO A 96 -6.61 10.83 -3.86
CA PRO A 96 -7.80 11.63 -4.16
C PRO A 96 -8.94 11.37 -3.16
N VAL A 97 -9.64 12.42 -2.76
CA VAL A 97 -10.64 12.35 -1.68
C VAL A 97 -11.84 11.45 -1.99
N GLY A 98 -12.19 11.27 -3.27
CA GLY A 98 -13.38 10.50 -3.65
C GLY A 98 -14.69 11.17 -3.22
N ASN A 99 -15.75 10.36 -3.11
CA ASN A 99 -17.09 10.79 -2.75
C ASN A 99 -17.50 10.24 -1.38
N GLY A 100 -18.53 10.82 -0.78
CA GLY A 100 -19.14 10.29 0.46
C GLY A 100 -18.67 10.97 1.74
N TRP A 101 -17.85 12.00 1.68
CA TRP A 101 -17.45 12.77 2.84
C TRP A 101 -18.62 13.55 3.44
N THR A 102 -18.73 13.53 4.77
CA THR A 102 -19.77 14.26 5.51
C THR A 102 -19.38 15.70 5.81
N ALA A 103 -18.10 16.06 5.66
CA ALA A 103 -17.54 17.39 5.78
C ALA A 103 -16.29 17.54 4.90
N ASP A 104 -15.70 18.74 4.84
CA ASP A 104 -14.46 18.99 4.11
C ASP A 104 -13.34 18.04 4.59
N PRO A 105 -12.76 17.21 3.70
CA PRO A 105 -11.71 16.25 4.03
C PRO A 105 -10.41 16.88 4.54
N PHE A 106 -10.15 18.13 4.20
CA PHE A 106 -8.96 18.88 4.63
C PHE A 106 -9.20 19.79 5.84
N THR A 107 -10.38 19.69 6.46
CA THR A 107 -10.68 20.32 7.75
C THR A 107 -10.78 19.24 8.81
N MET A 108 -9.67 18.98 9.53
CA MET A 108 -9.64 17.95 10.57
C MET A 108 -10.68 18.22 11.67
N ARG A 109 -11.43 17.19 12.01
CA ARG A 109 -12.41 17.20 13.11
C ARG A 109 -12.01 16.19 14.18
N ILE A 110 -12.47 16.44 15.39
CA ILE A 110 -12.35 15.49 16.51
C ILE A 110 -13.76 15.11 16.95
N GLN A 111 -14.02 13.80 16.99
CA GLN A 111 -15.28 13.25 17.48
C GLN A 111 -15.02 11.98 18.28
N ASP A 112 -15.53 11.94 19.52
CA ASP A 112 -15.49 10.77 20.42
C ASP A 112 -14.12 10.08 20.52
N GLY A 113 -13.05 10.89 20.58
CA GLY A 113 -11.67 10.39 20.68
C GLY A 113 -11.02 10.01 19.35
N TRP A 114 -11.67 10.28 18.22
CA TRP A 114 -11.14 10.04 16.88
C TRP A 114 -10.82 11.33 16.14
N LEU A 115 -9.77 11.34 15.37
CA LEU A 115 -9.47 12.31 14.32
C LEU A 115 -10.22 11.91 13.06
N LEU A 116 -10.76 12.89 12.33
CA LEU A 116 -11.45 12.71 11.06
C LEU A 116 -10.89 13.69 10.04
N GLY A 117 -10.39 13.20 8.92
CA GLY A 117 -9.81 14.01 7.84
C GLY A 117 -8.91 13.18 6.94
N ARG A 118 -8.67 13.61 5.71
CA ARG A 118 -7.75 12.92 4.80
C ARG A 118 -6.31 13.04 5.29
N GLY A 119 -5.64 11.91 5.49
CA GLY A 119 -4.26 11.84 5.96
C GLY A 119 -4.13 11.77 7.49
N VAL A 120 -5.23 11.70 8.26
CA VAL A 120 -5.12 11.56 9.73
C VAL A 120 -4.56 10.20 10.14
N ALA A 121 -4.84 9.15 9.37
CA ALA A 121 -4.32 7.81 9.55
C ALA A 121 -3.13 7.55 8.60
N ASP A 122 -3.23 7.98 7.35
CA ASP A 122 -2.37 7.65 6.25
C ASP A 122 -1.93 8.92 5.51
N ASP A 123 -0.74 9.49 5.78
CA ASP A 123 0.25 9.14 6.83
C ASP A 123 0.67 10.42 7.60
N LYS A 124 -0.10 11.55 7.45
CA LYS A 124 0.20 12.86 8.09
C LYS A 124 0.15 12.81 9.61
N GLY A 125 -0.79 12.03 10.16
CA GLY A 125 -0.87 11.81 11.62
C GLY A 125 0.39 11.13 12.16
N PRO A 126 0.77 9.95 11.64
CA PRO A 126 2.02 9.26 11.98
C PRO A 126 3.27 10.09 11.72
N MET A 127 3.33 10.91 10.65
CA MET A 127 4.43 11.85 10.42
C MET A 127 4.61 12.80 11.59
N VAL A 128 3.52 13.43 12.05
CA VAL A 128 3.60 14.33 13.20
C VAL A 128 3.98 13.58 14.48
N ALA A 129 3.50 12.34 14.67
CA ALA A 129 3.91 11.52 15.81
C ALA A 129 5.43 11.27 15.86
N THR A 130 6.07 11.01 14.70
CA THR A 130 7.53 10.88 14.64
C THR A 130 8.27 12.18 14.95
N LEU A 131 7.75 13.33 14.51
CA LEU A 131 8.32 14.63 14.86
C LEU A 131 8.28 14.87 16.37
N TYR A 132 7.19 14.47 17.04
CA TYR A 132 7.08 14.59 18.50
C TYR A 132 7.99 13.61 19.25
N ALA A 133 8.29 12.44 18.67
CA ALA A 133 9.31 11.56 19.23
C ALA A 133 10.71 12.21 19.16
N LEU A 134 11.09 12.80 18.03
CA LEU A 134 12.35 13.53 17.90
C LEU A 134 12.41 14.75 18.82
N LYS A 135 11.29 15.51 18.92
CA LYS A 135 11.17 16.67 19.83
C LYS A 135 11.44 16.26 21.27
N PHE A 136 10.89 15.12 21.74
CA PHE A 136 11.17 14.60 23.07
C PHE A 136 12.68 14.34 23.27
N LEU A 137 13.32 13.63 22.37
CA LEU A 137 14.76 13.33 22.47
C LEU A 137 15.59 14.59 22.57
N LYS A 138 15.25 15.62 21.78
CA LYS A 138 15.90 16.91 21.83
C LYS A 138 15.71 17.65 23.14
N GLU A 139 14.45 17.80 23.60
CA GLU A 139 14.10 18.54 24.81
C GLU A 139 14.69 17.90 26.07
N GLN A 140 14.86 16.58 26.05
CA GLN A 140 15.47 15.83 27.14
C GLN A 140 17.01 15.81 27.07
N GLY A 141 17.60 16.38 26.01
CA GLY A 141 19.06 16.50 25.86
C GLY A 141 19.79 15.18 25.64
N TYR A 142 19.14 14.20 24.95
CA TYR A 142 19.81 12.94 24.64
C TYR A 142 21.01 13.16 23.72
N GLU A 143 22.15 12.63 24.12
CA GLU A 143 23.34 12.55 23.29
C GLU A 143 23.28 11.27 22.44
N LEU A 144 22.94 11.43 21.16
CA LEU A 144 22.72 10.31 20.25
C LEU A 144 24.05 9.79 19.68
N ARG A 145 24.15 8.48 19.50
CA ARG A 145 25.25 7.84 18.77
C ARG A 145 25.08 8.14 17.27
N TYR A 146 23.92 7.84 16.74
CA TYR A 146 23.58 8.07 15.32
C TYR A 146 22.75 9.35 15.16
N PRO A 147 23.00 10.17 14.13
CA PRO A 147 21.97 11.14 13.71
C PRO A 147 20.65 10.41 13.46
N ILE A 148 19.52 11.04 13.80
CA ILE A 148 18.19 10.50 13.51
C ILE A 148 17.50 11.46 12.55
N ARG A 149 16.88 10.94 11.48
CA ARG A 149 16.13 11.70 10.49
C ARG A 149 14.70 11.18 10.38
N ALA A 150 13.72 12.06 10.56
CA ALA A 150 12.34 11.81 10.15
C ALA A 150 12.17 12.30 8.71
N LEU A 151 12.16 11.39 7.77
CA LEU A 151 11.98 11.66 6.35
C LEU A 151 10.51 11.88 6.03
N ALA A 152 10.20 12.85 5.18
CA ALA A 152 8.86 13.17 4.69
C ALA A 152 8.86 13.06 3.16
N GLY A 153 8.27 11.98 2.65
CA GLY A 153 8.09 11.72 1.23
C GLY A 153 6.87 12.45 0.66
N THR A 154 6.82 12.55 -0.67
CA THR A 154 5.79 13.32 -1.39
C THR A 154 5.15 12.57 -2.55
N ASN A 155 5.38 11.25 -2.68
CA ASN A 155 4.89 10.44 -3.81
C ASN A 155 4.65 8.96 -3.45
N GLU A 156 4.31 8.64 -2.20
CA GLU A 156 4.08 7.26 -1.76
C GLU A 156 2.88 6.64 -2.48
N GLU A 157 1.77 7.33 -2.47
CA GLU A 157 0.45 6.90 -2.92
C GLU A 157 0.35 6.54 -4.41
N THR A 158 1.38 6.85 -5.18
CA THR A 158 1.39 6.63 -6.62
C THR A 158 2.57 5.80 -7.10
N HIS A 159 3.81 6.26 -6.91
CA HIS A 159 4.96 5.64 -7.57
C HIS A 159 6.22 5.52 -6.71
N MET A 160 6.29 6.12 -5.53
CA MET A 160 7.46 6.13 -4.62
C MET A 160 8.77 6.62 -5.30
N GLN A 161 8.66 7.49 -6.33
CA GLN A 161 9.83 7.99 -7.07
C GLN A 161 10.66 8.98 -6.26
N ASP A 162 10.09 9.56 -5.23
CA ASP A 162 10.74 10.46 -4.29
C ASP A 162 11.81 9.72 -3.46
N VAL A 163 11.52 8.53 -2.95
CA VAL A 163 12.48 7.72 -2.22
C VAL A 163 13.57 7.19 -3.15
N ASP A 164 13.24 6.84 -4.40
CA ASP A 164 14.23 6.47 -5.41
C ASP A 164 15.18 7.64 -5.69
N TYR A 165 14.64 8.86 -5.81
CA TYR A 165 15.46 10.08 -5.95
C TYR A 165 16.37 10.27 -4.74
N TYR A 166 15.84 10.10 -3.52
CA TYR A 166 16.62 10.27 -2.29
C TYR A 166 17.76 9.27 -2.23
N LEU A 167 17.52 8.00 -2.42
CA LEU A 167 18.53 6.95 -2.32
C LEU A 167 19.59 7.01 -3.44
N LYS A 168 19.27 7.63 -4.57
CA LYS A 168 20.24 7.91 -5.64
C LYS A 168 21.20 9.04 -5.30
N ASN A 169 20.74 10.04 -4.55
CA ASN A 169 21.49 11.29 -4.33
C ASN A 169 22.02 11.44 -2.90
N TYR A 170 21.51 10.66 -1.94
CA TYR A 170 21.87 10.73 -0.53
C TYR A 170 22.18 9.33 0.02
N PRO A 171 23.05 9.22 1.04
CA PRO A 171 23.31 7.94 1.68
C PRO A 171 22.03 7.32 2.27
N ALA A 172 21.91 6.01 2.15
CA ALA A 172 20.85 5.25 2.84
C ALA A 172 21.09 5.24 4.36
N PRO A 173 20.00 5.18 5.19
CA PRO A 173 20.13 4.97 6.62
C PRO A 173 20.72 3.61 6.95
N ALA A 174 21.36 3.49 8.09
CA ALA A 174 21.79 2.19 8.64
C ALA A 174 20.61 1.31 9.01
N PHE A 175 19.52 1.93 9.48
CA PHE A 175 18.22 1.31 9.67
C PHE A 175 17.11 2.37 9.49
N CYS A 176 15.98 1.95 8.93
CA CYS A 176 14.81 2.78 8.76
C CYS A 176 13.55 2.04 9.21
N PHE A 177 12.57 2.74 9.72
CA PHE A 177 11.21 2.20 9.76
C PHE A 177 10.20 3.20 9.21
N THR A 178 9.15 2.67 8.56
CA THR A 178 8.00 3.50 8.16
C THR A 178 6.85 3.32 9.14
N PRO A 179 6.31 4.42 9.67
CA PRO A 179 5.05 4.43 10.41
C PRO A 179 3.81 4.15 9.57
N ASP A 180 3.93 4.20 8.26
CA ASP A 180 2.87 3.94 7.28
C ASP A 180 2.55 2.44 7.22
N ALA A 181 1.99 1.90 8.27
CA ALA A 181 1.58 0.50 8.43
C ALA A 181 1.01 0.25 9.82
N GLU A 182 0.69 -1.03 10.08
CA GLU A 182 0.23 -1.50 11.38
C GLU A 182 1.36 -1.98 12.30
N PHE A 183 1.14 -1.84 13.61
CA PHE A 183 1.90 -2.57 14.60
C PHE A 183 1.53 -4.07 14.59
N PRO A 184 2.41 -5.00 15.11
CA PRO A 184 3.58 -4.71 15.96
C PRO A 184 4.88 -4.39 15.22
N VAL A 185 5.23 -5.07 14.16
CA VAL A 185 6.31 -4.80 13.20
C VAL A 185 6.18 -5.73 12.00
N CYS A 186 6.11 -5.15 10.83
CA CYS A 186 6.16 -5.89 9.57
C CYS A 186 7.62 -5.99 9.11
N ASN A 187 8.18 -7.21 9.21
CA ASN A 187 9.59 -7.48 8.89
C ASN A 187 9.82 -8.03 7.48
N GLY A 188 8.79 -7.97 6.63
CA GLY A 188 8.91 -8.38 5.23
C GLY A 188 7.65 -8.11 4.41
N GLU A 189 7.85 -7.80 3.15
CA GLU A 189 6.78 -7.57 2.18
C GLU A 189 6.90 -8.52 1.00
N LYS A 190 5.78 -9.07 0.53
CA LYS A 190 5.74 -9.86 -0.71
C LYS A 190 6.21 -9.03 -1.89
N GLY A 191 6.78 -9.72 -2.86
CA GLY A 191 7.02 -9.14 -4.17
C GLY A 191 5.70 -8.79 -4.87
N LEU A 192 5.73 -7.76 -5.68
CA LEU A 192 4.61 -7.29 -6.49
C LEU A 192 4.88 -7.63 -7.95
N PHE A 193 3.93 -8.24 -8.64
CA PHE A 193 4.04 -8.54 -10.05
C PHE A 193 2.78 -8.11 -10.77
N GLY A 194 2.92 -7.20 -11.72
CA GLY A 194 1.86 -6.72 -12.58
C GLY A 194 2.14 -7.02 -14.05
N ALA A 195 1.12 -7.35 -14.82
CA ALA A 195 1.23 -7.53 -16.27
C ALA A 195 -0.12 -7.40 -16.96
N LYS A 196 -0.09 -7.35 -18.30
CA LYS A 196 -1.27 -7.48 -19.16
C LYS A 196 -1.13 -8.71 -20.05
N ILE A 197 -2.17 -9.52 -20.09
CA ILE A 197 -2.35 -10.63 -21.04
C ILE A 197 -3.18 -10.08 -22.19
N VAL A 198 -2.58 -10.01 -23.37
CA VAL A 198 -3.15 -9.33 -24.56
C VAL A 198 -3.45 -10.32 -25.65
N SER A 199 -4.66 -10.26 -26.22
CA SER A 199 -5.07 -11.11 -27.35
C SER A 199 -4.43 -10.68 -28.69
N PRO A 200 -4.40 -11.56 -29.69
CA PRO A 200 -4.39 -11.12 -31.08
C PRO A 200 -5.61 -10.22 -31.38
N VAL A 201 -5.66 -9.64 -32.59
CA VAL A 201 -6.87 -8.90 -33.00
C VAL A 201 -8.05 -9.88 -33.11
N CYS A 202 -9.12 -9.57 -32.35
CA CYS A 202 -10.36 -10.33 -32.29
C CYS A 202 -11.35 -9.75 -33.31
N ASN A 203 -11.93 -10.59 -34.13
CA ASN A 203 -12.95 -10.24 -35.12
C ASN A 203 -14.08 -11.27 -35.16
N GLY A 204 -14.33 -11.93 -34.03
CA GLY A 204 -15.29 -13.00 -33.87
C GLY A 204 -16.68 -12.50 -33.44
N VAL A 205 -17.24 -13.22 -32.48
CA VAL A 205 -18.59 -12.94 -31.98
C VAL A 205 -18.61 -12.03 -30.76
N ILE A 206 -17.48 -11.84 -30.08
CA ILE A 206 -17.35 -10.95 -28.94
C ILE A 206 -17.27 -9.51 -29.46
N VAL A 207 -18.28 -8.71 -29.14
CA VAL A 207 -18.38 -7.29 -29.55
C VAL A 207 -17.73 -6.38 -28.52
N GLU A 208 -17.97 -6.69 -27.23
CA GLU A 208 -17.42 -5.99 -26.06
C GLU A 208 -17.13 -6.99 -24.98
N ILE A 209 -16.12 -6.71 -24.19
CA ILE A 209 -15.88 -7.37 -22.92
C ILE A 209 -15.29 -6.35 -21.96
N GLU A 210 -15.83 -6.30 -20.74
CA GLU A 210 -15.37 -5.38 -19.71
C GLU A 210 -15.57 -5.96 -18.32
N GLY A 211 -14.73 -5.57 -17.36
CA GLY A 211 -14.88 -5.96 -15.95
C GLY A 211 -13.75 -5.39 -15.09
N GLY A 212 -14.10 -5.10 -13.84
CA GLY A 212 -13.17 -4.55 -12.86
C GLY A 212 -12.84 -3.07 -13.06
N VAL A 213 -12.49 -2.40 -11.96
CA VAL A 213 -12.16 -0.96 -11.92
C VAL A 213 -10.72 -0.71 -11.50
N ALA A 214 -10.10 -1.67 -10.81
CA ALA A 214 -8.73 -1.59 -10.31
C ALA A 214 -7.94 -2.88 -10.60
N ASN A 215 -6.63 -2.76 -10.79
CA ASN A 215 -5.77 -3.91 -11.10
C ASN A 215 -5.58 -4.84 -9.89
N ASN A 216 -5.56 -4.28 -8.70
CA ASN A 216 -5.29 -4.95 -7.42
C ASN A 216 -6.57 -5.35 -6.64
N ALA A 217 -7.71 -5.34 -7.28
CA ALA A 217 -8.98 -5.77 -6.68
C ALA A 217 -9.64 -6.88 -7.50
N VAL A 218 -10.20 -7.89 -6.82
CA VAL A 218 -11.02 -8.93 -7.46
C VAL A 218 -12.35 -8.29 -7.88
N PRO A 219 -12.72 -8.30 -9.17
CA PRO A 219 -13.94 -7.66 -9.63
C PRO A 219 -15.18 -8.47 -9.25
N ASP A 220 -16.21 -7.77 -8.72
CA ASP A 220 -17.53 -8.30 -8.45
C ASP A 220 -18.48 -8.24 -9.64
N ARG A 221 -18.09 -7.51 -10.72
CA ARG A 221 -18.88 -7.35 -11.94
C ARG A 221 -18.01 -7.44 -13.18
N ALA A 222 -18.52 -8.15 -14.18
CA ALA A 222 -17.96 -8.19 -15.52
C ALA A 222 -19.09 -8.40 -16.52
N SER A 223 -18.88 -7.99 -17.76
CA SER A 223 -19.85 -8.25 -18.84
C SER A 223 -19.18 -8.51 -20.17
N ALA A 224 -19.87 -9.24 -21.05
CA ALA A 224 -19.53 -9.37 -22.46
C ALA A 224 -20.79 -9.22 -23.32
N LEU A 225 -20.69 -8.47 -24.42
CA LEU A 225 -21.71 -8.44 -25.46
C LEU A 225 -21.28 -9.39 -26.59
N VAL A 226 -22.13 -10.34 -26.93
CA VAL A 226 -21.83 -11.34 -27.97
C VAL A 226 -22.93 -11.39 -29.04
N LYS A 227 -22.54 -11.58 -30.31
CA LYS A 227 -23.48 -11.80 -31.41
C LYS A 227 -24.02 -13.22 -31.37
N THR A 228 -25.16 -13.39 -30.73
CA THR A 228 -25.82 -14.70 -30.58
C THR A 228 -27.31 -14.53 -30.30
N ASP A 229 -28.09 -15.60 -30.43
CA ASP A 229 -29.49 -15.65 -30.07
C ASP A 229 -29.60 -16.19 -28.62
N ILE A 230 -30.33 -15.45 -27.78
CA ILE A 230 -30.52 -15.80 -26.36
C ILE A 230 -31.14 -17.18 -26.18
N SER A 231 -31.97 -17.65 -27.13
CA SER A 231 -32.59 -18.98 -27.07
C SER A 231 -31.59 -20.14 -27.13
N LYS A 232 -30.35 -19.88 -27.58
CA LYS A 232 -29.27 -20.85 -27.63
C LYS A 232 -28.47 -20.94 -26.34
N LEU A 233 -28.70 -20.00 -25.42
CA LEU A 233 -27.90 -19.86 -24.20
C LEU A 233 -28.56 -20.57 -23.00
N LYS A 234 -27.72 -21.11 -22.13
CA LYS A 234 -28.15 -21.79 -20.92
C LYS A 234 -27.99 -20.90 -19.71
N ASN A 235 -28.90 -20.94 -18.78
CA ASN A 235 -28.76 -20.31 -17.48
C ASN A 235 -27.57 -20.92 -16.74
N ALA A 236 -26.79 -20.07 -16.04
CA ALA A 236 -25.71 -20.50 -15.17
C ALA A 236 -25.72 -19.69 -13.86
N PRO A 237 -25.21 -20.25 -12.76
CA PRO A 237 -25.10 -19.54 -11.49
C PRO A 237 -24.27 -18.26 -11.65
N ASN A 238 -24.73 -17.16 -11.02
CA ASN A 238 -24.08 -15.87 -11.04
C ASN A 238 -23.90 -15.24 -12.46
N ILE A 239 -24.66 -15.71 -13.44
CA ILE A 239 -24.73 -15.15 -14.81
C ILE A 239 -26.15 -14.68 -15.07
N THR A 240 -26.28 -13.46 -15.61
CA THR A 240 -27.54 -12.96 -16.18
C THR A 240 -27.37 -12.71 -17.67
N LEU A 241 -28.44 -12.94 -18.44
CA LEU A 241 -28.48 -12.85 -19.89
C LEU A 241 -29.54 -11.83 -20.28
N GLU A 242 -29.15 -10.79 -21.01
CA GLU A 242 -30.04 -9.71 -21.42
C GLU A 242 -29.93 -9.51 -22.94
N PRO A 243 -31.04 -9.55 -23.73
CA PRO A 243 -31.00 -9.17 -25.14
C PRO A 243 -30.52 -7.73 -25.29
N GLU A 244 -29.55 -7.47 -26.18
CA GLU A 244 -29.04 -6.13 -26.45
C GLU A 244 -28.67 -6.00 -27.93
N GLY A 245 -29.42 -5.18 -28.67
CA GLY A 245 -29.24 -5.03 -30.14
C GLY A 245 -29.40 -6.37 -30.86
N ASP A 246 -28.41 -6.74 -31.67
CA ASP A 246 -28.38 -8.00 -32.42
C ASP A 246 -27.70 -9.13 -31.64
N GLY A 247 -27.50 -8.96 -30.31
CA GLY A 247 -26.76 -9.89 -29.49
C GLY A 247 -27.33 -10.07 -28.09
N VAL A 248 -26.51 -10.61 -27.22
CA VAL A 248 -26.84 -10.85 -25.81
C VAL A 248 -25.72 -10.31 -24.92
N ARG A 249 -26.10 -9.48 -23.94
CA ARG A 249 -25.22 -9.06 -22.84
C ARG A 249 -25.19 -10.15 -21.78
N ILE A 250 -24.02 -10.70 -21.55
CA ILE A 250 -23.72 -11.70 -20.51
C ILE A 250 -23.09 -10.95 -19.35
N ARG A 251 -23.72 -10.98 -18.16
CA ARG A 251 -23.19 -10.33 -16.95
C ARG A 251 -22.81 -11.37 -15.92
N GLY A 252 -21.58 -11.25 -15.39
CA GLY A 252 -21.09 -12.03 -14.28
C GLY A 252 -21.20 -11.25 -12.96
N TRP A 253 -21.64 -11.93 -11.90
CA TRP A 253 -21.81 -11.39 -10.56
C TRP A 253 -20.90 -12.14 -9.59
N GLY A 254 -19.88 -11.47 -9.08
CA GLY A 254 -18.87 -12.03 -8.20
C GLY A 254 -18.94 -11.48 -6.78
N LYS A 255 -17.82 -11.60 -6.09
CA LYS A 255 -17.60 -11.05 -4.76
C LYS A 255 -16.20 -10.45 -4.70
N SER A 256 -16.13 -9.15 -4.45
CA SER A 256 -14.89 -8.39 -4.44
C SER A 256 -13.99 -8.71 -3.25
N GLY A 257 -12.71 -8.34 -3.36
CA GLY A 257 -11.70 -8.39 -2.32
C GLY A 257 -10.34 -7.92 -2.85
N HIS A 258 -9.38 -7.74 -1.95
CA HIS A 258 -8.05 -7.25 -2.31
C HIS A 258 -7.17 -8.37 -2.89
N ALA A 259 -6.29 -8.05 -3.84
CA ALA A 259 -5.39 -9.03 -4.50
C ALA A 259 -4.45 -9.76 -3.53
N ALA A 260 -4.04 -9.12 -2.45
CA ALA A 260 -3.19 -9.73 -1.42
C ALA A 260 -3.93 -10.78 -0.58
N MET A 261 -5.26 -10.66 -0.44
CA MET A 261 -6.12 -11.55 0.35
C MET A 261 -7.36 -11.97 -0.45
N PRO A 262 -7.21 -12.73 -1.55
CA PRO A 262 -8.32 -13.06 -2.44
C PRO A 262 -9.20 -14.23 -1.92
N GLN A 263 -8.93 -14.76 -0.74
CA GLN A 263 -9.67 -15.89 -0.18
C GLN A 263 -11.16 -15.55 0.03
N GLY A 264 -12.03 -16.41 -0.39
CA GLY A 264 -13.48 -16.24 -0.25
C GLY A 264 -14.08 -15.21 -1.22
N THR A 265 -13.32 -14.70 -2.18
CA THR A 265 -13.80 -13.87 -3.29
C THR A 265 -14.29 -14.72 -4.46
N VAL A 266 -15.02 -14.09 -5.38
CA VAL A 266 -15.46 -14.69 -6.65
C VAL A 266 -15.21 -13.69 -7.77
N ASN A 267 -14.29 -14.01 -8.66
CA ASN A 267 -13.92 -13.13 -9.76
C ASN A 267 -14.96 -13.19 -10.89
N ALA A 268 -15.68 -12.07 -11.11
CA ALA A 268 -16.72 -11.99 -12.12
C ALA A 268 -16.19 -12.15 -13.55
N ILE A 269 -14.94 -11.72 -13.82
CA ILE A 269 -14.30 -11.92 -15.13
C ILE A 269 -14.16 -13.42 -15.42
N GLY A 270 -13.68 -14.19 -14.44
CA GLY A 270 -13.55 -15.64 -14.58
C GLY A 270 -14.90 -16.34 -14.87
N LEU A 271 -15.99 -15.85 -14.26
CA LEU A 271 -17.34 -16.36 -14.55
C LEU A 271 -17.74 -16.11 -16.00
N VAL A 272 -17.54 -14.88 -16.52
CA VAL A 272 -17.86 -14.52 -17.90
C VAL A 272 -16.99 -15.28 -18.89
N VAL A 273 -15.67 -15.35 -18.67
CA VAL A 273 -14.72 -16.11 -19.51
C VAL A 273 -15.10 -17.57 -19.60
N ASN A 274 -15.39 -18.22 -18.47
CA ASN A 274 -15.84 -19.60 -18.44
C ASN A 274 -17.16 -19.78 -19.20
N TYR A 275 -18.12 -18.89 -18.99
CA TYR A 275 -19.40 -18.96 -19.69
C TYR A 275 -19.26 -18.87 -21.21
N LEU A 276 -18.42 -17.91 -21.71
CA LEU A 276 -18.14 -17.78 -23.13
C LEU A 276 -17.54 -19.06 -23.74
N LEU A 277 -16.56 -19.63 -23.07
CA LEU A 277 -15.89 -20.87 -23.52
C LEU A 277 -16.83 -22.07 -23.50
N ASP A 278 -17.55 -22.26 -22.41
CA ASP A 278 -18.39 -23.45 -22.20
C ASP A 278 -19.64 -23.47 -23.10
N ASN A 279 -20.08 -22.29 -23.59
CA ASN A 279 -21.18 -22.18 -24.55
C ASN A 279 -20.69 -21.97 -26.01
N GLY A 280 -19.38 -22.02 -26.26
CA GLY A 280 -18.83 -21.87 -27.62
C GLY A 280 -19.04 -20.47 -28.23
N LEU A 281 -19.12 -19.44 -27.41
CA LEU A 281 -19.38 -18.04 -27.82
C LEU A 281 -18.09 -17.30 -28.15
N CYS A 282 -17.26 -17.92 -29.00
CA CYS A 282 -15.97 -17.36 -29.43
C CYS A 282 -15.55 -18.03 -30.74
N ASN A 283 -14.83 -17.32 -31.61
CA ASN A 283 -14.11 -17.95 -32.73
C ASN A 283 -12.80 -18.60 -32.23
N GLU A 284 -12.03 -19.19 -33.11
CA GLU A 284 -10.80 -19.90 -32.75
C GLU A 284 -9.76 -18.99 -32.10
N THR A 285 -9.56 -17.79 -32.62
CA THR A 285 -8.61 -16.80 -32.04
C THR A 285 -9.05 -16.36 -30.65
N GLU A 286 -10.33 -16.03 -30.50
CA GLU A 286 -10.92 -15.64 -29.19
C GLU A 286 -10.87 -16.80 -28.19
N ARG A 287 -11.14 -18.03 -28.65
CA ARG A 287 -11.08 -19.26 -27.83
C ARG A 287 -9.69 -19.46 -27.26
N THR A 288 -8.66 -19.44 -28.13
CA THR A 288 -7.28 -19.67 -27.69
C THR A 288 -6.85 -18.63 -26.62
N TYR A 289 -7.23 -17.37 -26.83
CA TYR A 289 -6.97 -16.33 -25.85
C TYR A 289 -7.75 -16.52 -24.54
N LEU A 290 -9.05 -16.77 -24.61
CA LEU A 290 -9.88 -16.99 -23.43
C LEU A 290 -9.45 -18.21 -22.61
N GLU A 291 -8.95 -19.27 -23.26
CA GLU A 291 -8.37 -20.42 -22.59
C GLU A 291 -7.08 -20.06 -21.84
N ALA A 292 -6.25 -19.16 -22.39
CA ALA A 292 -5.09 -18.63 -21.69
C ALA A 292 -5.53 -17.78 -20.45
N VAL A 293 -6.56 -16.92 -20.60
CA VAL A 293 -7.14 -16.16 -19.49
C VAL A 293 -7.80 -17.07 -18.46
N ARG A 294 -8.47 -18.15 -18.87
CA ARG A 294 -9.05 -19.16 -17.96
C ARG A 294 -8.00 -19.73 -17.00
N LYS A 295 -6.76 -19.91 -17.45
CA LYS A 295 -5.64 -20.38 -16.60
C LYS A 295 -5.34 -19.42 -15.45
N LEU A 296 -5.41 -18.10 -15.70
CA LEU A 296 -5.26 -17.10 -14.66
C LEU A 296 -6.37 -17.21 -13.60
N HIS A 297 -7.61 -17.45 -14.04
CA HIS A 297 -8.77 -17.53 -13.17
C HIS A 297 -9.04 -18.93 -12.59
N ALA A 298 -8.20 -19.92 -12.89
CA ALA A 298 -8.34 -21.29 -12.38
C ALA A 298 -8.15 -21.36 -10.84
N SER A 299 -7.28 -20.50 -10.31
CA SER A 299 -6.97 -20.46 -8.88
C SER A 299 -6.29 -19.13 -8.54
N THR A 300 -6.54 -18.66 -7.32
CA THR A 300 -5.85 -17.49 -6.77
C THR A 300 -4.43 -17.79 -6.25
N ALA A 301 -3.98 -19.04 -6.30
CA ALA A 301 -2.61 -19.45 -5.93
C ALA A 301 -1.70 -19.70 -7.15
N GLY A 302 -2.19 -19.50 -8.39
CA GLY A 302 -1.38 -19.46 -9.61
C GLY A 302 -1.06 -20.81 -10.25
N GLU A 303 -1.73 -21.91 -9.86
CA GLU A 303 -1.51 -23.25 -10.41
C GLU A 303 -1.72 -23.28 -11.93
N GLY A 304 -2.78 -22.63 -12.42
CA GLY A 304 -3.09 -22.60 -13.85
C GLY A 304 -2.01 -21.93 -14.71
N LEU A 305 -1.21 -21.05 -14.13
CA LEU A 305 -0.07 -20.38 -14.79
C LEU A 305 1.28 -21.01 -14.45
N GLY A 306 1.30 -22.03 -13.59
CA GLY A 306 2.53 -22.71 -13.15
C GLY A 306 3.44 -21.84 -12.28
N ILE A 307 2.90 -20.82 -11.62
CA ILE A 307 3.65 -19.88 -10.76
C ILE A 307 3.42 -20.13 -9.27
N ASN A 308 2.62 -21.13 -8.92
CA ASN A 308 2.30 -21.43 -7.54
C ASN A 308 3.55 -21.77 -6.73
N CYS A 309 3.72 -21.11 -5.62
CA CYS A 309 4.79 -21.37 -4.65
C CYS A 309 4.41 -20.81 -3.27
N ALA A 310 5.12 -21.27 -2.25
CA ALA A 310 4.95 -20.81 -0.87
C ALA A 310 6.27 -20.95 -0.11
N ASP A 311 6.48 -20.07 0.85
CA ASP A 311 7.57 -20.17 1.83
C ASP A 311 7.06 -20.00 3.26
N GLY A 312 7.96 -20.16 4.24
CA GLY A 312 7.62 -20.06 5.66
C GLY A 312 7.19 -18.65 6.08
N PRO A 313 7.94 -17.60 5.71
CA PRO A 313 7.63 -16.24 6.13
C PRO A 313 6.34 -15.67 5.54
N PHE A 314 6.07 -15.91 4.25
CA PHE A 314 4.97 -15.26 3.51
C PHE A 314 3.79 -16.17 3.19
N GLY A 315 3.96 -17.49 3.34
CA GLY A 315 2.95 -18.44 2.87
C GLY A 315 2.81 -18.45 1.34
N PRO A 316 1.62 -18.75 0.79
CA PRO A 316 1.43 -18.92 -0.64
C PRO A 316 1.45 -17.60 -1.42
N LEU A 317 1.90 -17.70 -2.70
CA LEU A 317 1.66 -16.67 -3.71
C LEU A 317 0.14 -16.46 -3.88
N THR A 318 -0.24 -15.20 -4.17
CA THR A 318 -1.60 -14.88 -4.62
C THR A 318 -1.57 -14.24 -6.00
N VAL A 319 -2.58 -14.52 -6.82
CA VAL A 319 -2.75 -13.92 -8.15
C VAL A 319 -4.21 -13.73 -8.49
N ILE A 320 -4.53 -12.58 -9.10
CA ILE A 320 -5.86 -12.28 -9.60
C ILE A 320 -5.82 -11.65 -10.99
N GLY A 321 -6.94 -11.73 -11.73
CA GLY A 321 -7.23 -10.87 -12.86
C GLY A 321 -8.07 -9.69 -12.38
N GLY A 322 -7.52 -8.48 -12.40
CA GLY A 322 -8.17 -7.30 -11.85
C GLY A 322 -9.11 -6.60 -12.83
N ARG A 323 -8.71 -6.45 -14.09
CA ARG A 323 -9.50 -5.79 -15.13
C ARG A 323 -9.46 -6.56 -16.43
N ILE A 324 -10.59 -6.57 -17.15
CA ILE A 324 -10.66 -6.99 -18.54
C ILE A 324 -11.35 -5.89 -19.37
N TYR A 325 -10.84 -5.61 -20.57
CA TYR A 325 -11.42 -4.62 -21.46
C TYR A 325 -10.99 -4.89 -22.91
N MET A 326 -11.70 -4.28 -23.86
CA MET A 326 -11.37 -4.35 -25.29
C MET A 326 -10.95 -2.96 -25.80
N GLU A 327 -9.86 -2.90 -26.54
CA GLU A 327 -9.32 -1.71 -27.16
C GLU A 327 -8.67 -2.09 -28.49
N ASP A 328 -8.90 -1.32 -29.57
CA ASP A 328 -8.38 -1.56 -30.92
C ASP A 328 -8.55 -3.01 -31.42
N GLY A 329 -9.71 -3.60 -31.11
CA GLY A 329 -10.03 -4.98 -31.47
C GLY A 329 -9.23 -6.05 -30.75
N ARG A 330 -8.52 -5.71 -29.67
CA ARG A 330 -7.81 -6.65 -28.79
C ARG A 330 -8.44 -6.67 -27.41
N ILE A 331 -8.39 -7.83 -26.77
CA ILE A 331 -8.81 -8.00 -25.40
C ILE A 331 -7.56 -7.94 -24.49
N PHE A 332 -7.66 -7.14 -23.43
CA PHE A 332 -6.64 -6.97 -22.42
C PHE A 332 -7.15 -7.52 -21.09
N GLN A 333 -6.40 -8.40 -20.46
CA GLN A 333 -6.61 -8.85 -19.10
C GLN A 333 -5.44 -8.43 -18.24
N THR A 334 -5.67 -7.59 -17.22
CA THR A 334 -4.62 -7.27 -16.26
C THR A 334 -4.49 -8.39 -15.22
N MET A 335 -3.30 -8.57 -14.71
CA MET A 335 -3.04 -9.46 -13.57
C MET A 335 -2.25 -8.73 -12.50
N ASP A 336 -2.54 -9.05 -11.26
CA ASP A 336 -1.80 -8.64 -10.06
C ASP A 336 -1.45 -9.89 -9.25
N SER A 337 -0.19 -10.01 -8.86
CA SER A 337 0.28 -11.12 -8.04
C SER A 337 1.16 -10.62 -6.91
N ARG A 338 1.01 -11.26 -5.74
CA ARG A 338 1.86 -11.07 -4.55
C ARG A 338 2.64 -12.34 -4.33
N PHE A 339 3.97 -12.27 -4.41
CA PHE A 339 4.80 -13.46 -4.44
C PHE A 339 5.84 -13.49 -3.31
N PRO A 340 6.09 -14.70 -2.75
CA PRO A 340 7.05 -14.91 -1.67
C PRO A 340 8.49 -14.97 -2.19
N THR A 341 9.47 -15.13 -1.28
CA THR A 341 10.91 -15.17 -1.60
C THR A 341 11.37 -16.42 -2.35
N CYS A 342 10.54 -17.46 -2.45
CA CYS A 342 10.87 -18.70 -3.20
C CYS A 342 10.79 -18.56 -4.73
N THR A 343 10.36 -17.40 -5.25
CA THR A 343 10.35 -17.05 -6.68
C THR A 343 10.83 -15.62 -6.90
N ASN A 344 10.85 -15.16 -8.15
CA ASN A 344 11.19 -13.79 -8.52
C ASN A 344 10.46 -13.38 -9.79
N GLY A 345 10.43 -12.08 -10.09
CA GLY A 345 9.71 -11.53 -11.24
C GLY A 345 10.16 -12.10 -12.58
N LYS A 346 11.46 -12.38 -12.76
CA LYS A 346 11.99 -12.98 -14.00
C LYS A 346 11.45 -14.40 -14.19
N LYS A 347 11.56 -15.26 -13.18
CA LYS A 347 11.08 -16.64 -13.23
C LYS A 347 9.58 -16.70 -13.46
N MET A 348 8.81 -15.85 -12.78
CA MET A 348 7.36 -15.73 -13.00
C MET A 348 7.04 -15.34 -14.45
N THR A 349 7.74 -14.36 -15.02
CA THR A 349 7.55 -13.93 -16.40
C THR A 349 7.76 -15.09 -17.37
N GLU A 350 8.82 -15.89 -17.19
CA GLU A 350 9.12 -17.06 -18.02
C GLU A 350 8.03 -18.14 -17.92
N GLN A 351 7.59 -18.44 -16.69
CA GLN A 351 6.53 -19.43 -16.43
C GLN A 351 5.18 -19.00 -17.02
N ILE A 352 4.79 -17.73 -16.83
CA ILE A 352 3.55 -17.20 -17.37
C ILE A 352 3.57 -17.24 -18.89
N ARG A 353 4.63 -16.79 -19.55
CA ARG A 353 4.76 -16.86 -21.01
C ARG A 353 4.64 -18.29 -21.54
N ALA A 354 5.28 -19.24 -20.88
CA ALA A 354 5.16 -20.65 -21.22
C ALA A 354 3.72 -21.18 -21.07
N ALA A 355 3.03 -20.76 -20.01
CA ALA A 355 1.63 -21.15 -19.78
C ALA A 355 0.66 -20.54 -20.80
N LEU A 356 0.88 -19.29 -21.21
CA LEU A 356 0.04 -18.60 -22.20
C LEU A 356 0.20 -19.17 -23.61
N GLY A 357 1.40 -19.65 -23.98
CA GLY A 357 1.70 -20.14 -25.32
C GLY A 357 1.52 -19.07 -26.39
N ASP A 358 1.20 -19.48 -27.60
CA ASP A 358 1.04 -18.58 -28.78
C ASP A 358 -0.32 -17.86 -28.79
N GLY A 359 -1.22 -18.18 -27.86
CA GLY A 359 -2.60 -17.64 -27.82
C GLY A 359 -2.72 -16.24 -27.23
N ALA A 360 -1.71 -15.77 -26.52
CA ALA A 360 -1.72 -14.49 -25.85
C ALA A 360 -0.30 -13.95 -25.63
N GLU A 361 -0.16 -12.63 -25.62
CA GLU A 361 1.10 -11.95 -25.35
C GLU A 361 1.11 -11.36 -23.94
N LEU A 362 2.20 -11.54 -23.21
CA LEU A 362 2.42 -10.90 -21.92
C LEU A 362 3.13 -9.56 -22.11
N ARG A 363 2.45 -8.46 -21.81
CA ARG A 363 2.93 -7.07 -21.94
C ARG A 363 2.96 -6.34 -20.62
N ASP A 364 3.63 -5.18 -20.61
CA ASP A 364 3.68 -4.22 -19.50
C ASP A 364 4.03 -4.91 -18.17
N VAL A 365 5.03 -5.78 -18.21
CA VAL A 365 5.46 -6.52 -17.02
C VAL A 365 6.18 -5.59 -16.08
N THR A 366 5.69 -5.51 -14.85
CA THR A 366 6.34 -4.84 -13.73
C THR A 366 6.59 -5.84 -12.61
N ALA A 367 7.72 -5.74 -11.95
CA ALA A 367 8.02 -6.57 -10.80
C ALA A 367 8.84 -5.78 -9.78
N ALA A 368 8.44 -5.88 -8.52
CA ALA A 368 9.22 -5.48 -7.37
C ALA A 368 9.48 -6.74 -6.53
N GLU A 369 10.74 -6.99 -6.24
CA GLU A 369 11.13 -8.20 -5.52
C GLU A 369 10.68 -8.16 -4.05
N PRO A 370 10.41 -9.30 -3.41
CA PRO A 370 10.08 -9.36 -2.00
C PRO A 370 11.34 -9.06 -1.16
N PHE A 371 11.13 -8.57 0.05
CA PHE A 371 12.19 -8.51 1.05
C PHE A 371 11.74 -9.15 2.37
N TYR A 372 12.67 -9.68 3.11
CA TYR A 372 12.45 -10.28 4.41
C TYR A 372 13.66 -10.06 5.31
N ILE A 373 13.41 -9.64 6.52
CA ILE A 373 14.41 -9.49 7.58
C ILE A 373 14.11 -10.51 8.67
N GLU A 374 15.14 -11.25 9.12
CA GLU A 374 14.98 -12.29 10.14
C GLU A 374 14.37 -11.70 11.42
N ALA A 375 13.35 -12.38 11.95
CA ALA A 375 12.59 -11.91 13.10
C ALA A 375 13.42 -11.78 14.40
N ASP A 376 14.56 -12.45 14.47
CA ASP A 376 15.51 -12.40 15.59
C ASP A 376 16.65 -11.40 15.40
N SER A 377 16.64 -10.62 14.30
CA SER A 377 17.63 -9.56 14.10
C SER A 377 17.51 -8.47 15.17
N PRO A 378 18.63 -7.84 15.58
CA PRO A 378 18.63 -6.89 16.68
C PRO A 378 17.62 -5.74 16.52
N ALA A 379 17.49 -5.19 15.31
CA ALA A 379 16.56 -4.08 15.05
C ALA A 379 15.10 -4.53 15.17
N ILE A 380 14.76 -5.72 14.65
CA ILE A 380 13.41 -6.28 14.79
C ILE A 380 13.09 -6.55 16.26
N LEU A 381 14.05 -7.12 17.01
CA LEU A 381 13.87 -7.35 18.44
C LEU A 381 13.70 -6.03 19.22
N ALA A 382 14.41 -4.96 18.84
CA ALA A 382 14.22 -3.65 19.44
C ALA A 382 12.79 -3.12 19.22
N CYS A 383 12.26 -3.23 18.00
CA CYS A 383 10.90 -2.80 17.67
C CYS A 383 9.83 -3.65 18.37
N ILE A 384 9.87 -4.98 18.21
CA ILE A 384 8.83 -5.87 18.75
C ILE A 384 8.81 -5.88 20.28
N ASN A 385 9.96 -5.86 20.93
CA ASN A 385 10.03 -5.80 22.38
C ASN A 385 9.53 -4.45 22.92
N THR A 386 9.76 -3.36 22.18
CA THR A 386 9.22 -2.05 22.53
C THR A 386 7.70 -2.07 22.46
N TYR A 387 7.13 -2.54 21.36
CA TYR A 387 5.69 -2.66 21.22
C TYR A 387 5.08 -3.49 22.34
N ASN A 388 5.59 -4.70 22.57
CA ASN A 388 5.07 -5.59 23.60
C ASN A 388 5.16 -5.00 25.02
N GLU A 389 6.23 -4.27 25.32
CA GLU A 389 6.37 -3.64 26.65
C GLU A 389 5.43 -2.44 26.83
N VAL A 390 5.14 -1.67 25.78
CA VAL A 390 4.24 -0.49 25.86
C VAL A 390 2.79 -0.94 25.94
N THR A 391 2.39 -1.89 25.11
CA THR A 391 1.00 -2.36 25.00
C THR A 391 0.64 -3.44 26.03
N GLY A 392 1.62 -4.14 26.57
CA GLY A 392 1.41 -5.31 27.44
C GLY A 392 1.07 -6.59 26.65
N GLU A 393 1.21 -6.57 25.34
CA GLU A 393 0.96 -7.71 24.44
C GLU A 393 2.14 -8.69 24.40
N ASN A 394 1.95 -9.79 23.69
CA ASN A 394 2.99 -10.77 23.35
C ASN A 394 2.93 -11.06 21.85
N ALA A 395 2.94 -10.01 21.08
CA ALA A 395 2.84 -10.06 19.63
C ALA A 395 4.18 -10.54 19.01
N LYS A 396 4.11 -10.98 17.75
CA LYS A 396 5.27 -11.40 16.95
C LYS A 396 5.39 -10.53 15.72
N PRO A 397 6.59 -10.39 15.14
CA PRO A 397 6.74 -9.81 13.81
C PRO A 397 5.86 -10.54 12.79
N PHE A 398 5.40 -9.82 11.79
CA PHE A 398 4.57 -10.37 10.72
C PHE A 398 5.08 -9.93 9.35
N THR A 399 4.53 -10.53 8.29
CA THR A 399 4.82 -10.18 6.90
C THR A 399 3.52 -9.84 6.19
N MET A 400 3.58 -8.97 5.19
CA MET A 400 2.38 -8.53 4.47
C MET A 400 2.48 -8.69 2.96
N GLY A 401 1.32 -8.63 2.30
CA GLY A 401 1.21 -8.65 0.83
C GLY A 401 1.13 -7.26 0.20
N GLY A 402 1.14 -6.20 1.01
CA GLY A 402 1.22 -4.81 0.59
C GLY A 402 2.65 -4.39 0.28
N GLY A 403 2.83 -3.10 0.03
CA GLY A 403 4.15 -2.49 -0.15
C GLY A 403 4.14 -1.09 0.43
N THR A 404 5.22 -0.71 1.07
CA THR A 404 5.46 0.61 1.65
C THR A 404 6.83 1.13 1.21
N TYR A 405 7.21 2.31 1.66
CA TYR A 405 8.58 2.80 1.47
C TYR A 405 9.67 1.85 2.01
N ALA A 406 9.35 0.96 2.96
CA ALA A 406 10.33 0.06 3.56
C ALA A 406 11.09 -0.78 2.52
N ARG A 407 10.41 -1.21 1.44
CA ARG A 407 11.01 -2.03 0.37
C ARG A 407 12.13 -1.37 -0.43
N HIS A 408 12.19 -0.03 -0.41
CA HIS A 408 13.21 0.72 -1.15
C HIS A 408 14.53 0.83 -0.37
N PHE A 409 14.50 0.69 0.94
CA PHE A 409 15.68 0.82 1.78
C PHE A 409 16.40 -0.53 1.98
N PRO A 410 17.74 -0.52 2.07
CA PRO A 410 18.51 -1.75 2.26
C PRO A 410 18.20 -2.50 3.55
N TYR A 411 17.82 -1.79 4.61
CA TYR A 411 17.47 -2.35 5.91
C TYR A 411 16.35 -1.52 6.55
N ALA A 412 15.11 -1.91 6.28
CA ALA A 412 13.94 -1.19 6.77
C ALA A 412 12.78 -2.13 7.06
N VAL A 413 11.86 -1.66 7.89
CA VAL A 413 10.62 -2.35 8.29
C VAL A 413 9.45 -1.38 8.31
N SER A 414 8.23 -1.90 8.34
CA SER A 414 7.05 -1.11 8.66
C SER A 414 6.72 -1.28 10.15
N PHE A 415 6.43 -0.17 10.82
CA PHE A 415 6.25 -0.12 12.27
C PHE A 415 5.39 1.08 12.63
N GLY A 416 4.07 0.97 12.50
CA GLY A 416 3.15 2.09 12.52
C GLY A 416 1.84 1.88 13.27
N PRO A 417 1.10 2.97 13.47
CA PRO A 417 -0.04 3.01 14.38
C PRO A 417 -1.37 2.61 13.75
N GLU A 418 -1.36 2.02 12.56
CA GLU A 418 -2.58 1.49 11.97
C GLU A 418 -3.13 0.33 12.80
N HIS A 419 -4.43 0.24 12.89
CA HIS A 419 -5.13 -0.80 13.63
C HIS A 419 -6.26 -1.37 12.77
N VAL A 420 -5.92 -2.26 11.84
CA VAL A 420 -6.89 -2.87 10.91
C VAL A 420 -7.99 -3.67 11.61
N ASP A 421 -7.70 -4.21 12.79
CA ASP A 421 -8.66 -4.99 13.59
C ASP A 421 -9.51 -4.12 14.54
N LEU A 422 -9.21 -2.82 14.65
CA LEU A 422 -10.00 -1.93 15.49
C LEU A 422 -11.28 -1.53 14.75
N PRO A 423 -12.48 -1.81 15.31
CA PRO A 423 -13.73 -1.42 14.67
C PRO A 423 -13.80 0.09 14.48
N LEU A 424 -14.02 0.52 13.24
CA LEU A 424 -14.26 1.93 12.95
C LEU A 424 -15.60 2.38 13.54
N PRO A 425 -15.69 3.61 14.04
CA PRO A 425 -16.97 4.17 14.49
C PRO A 425 -17.89 4.41 13.28
N GLU A 426 -19.21 4.46 13.52
CA GLU A 426 -20.20 4.68 12.44
C GLU A 426 -19.97 5.97 11.64
N PHE A 427 -19.35 6.97 12.25
CA PHE A 427 -19.05 8.26 11.64
C PHE A 427 -17.67 8.29 10.95
N GLY A 428 -16.83 7.27 11.13
CA GLY A 428 -15.47 7.16 10.58
C GLY A 428 -15.38 6.17 9.43
N GLY A 429 -14.41 6.38 8.56
CA GLY A 429 -14.11 5.51 7.42
C GLY A 429 -12.66 5.02 7.46
N PRO A 430 -12.33 4.02 6.61
CA PRO A 430 -10.98 3.50 6.51
C PRO A 430 -10.05 4.48 5.80
N MET A 431 -8.76 4.21 5.88
CA MET A 431 -7.75 4.81 5.00
C MET A 431 -8.20 4.72 3.54
N HIS A 432 -7.85 5.72 2.73
CA HIS A 432 -8.29 5.89 1.34
C HIS A 432 -9.83 6.07 1.17
N GLY A 433 -10.62 5.90 2.22
CA GLY A 433 -12.07 6.06 2.23
C GLY A 433 -12.53 7.47 2.57
N ALA A 434 -13.85 7.70 2.45
CA ALA A 434 -14.48 8.93 2.95
C ALA A 434 -14.55 8.90 4.49
N ASN A 435 -14.44 10.08 5.13
CA ASN A 435 -14.38 10.24 6.57
C ASN A 435 -13.26 9.41 7.23
N GLU A 436 -12.12 9.31 6.58
CA GLU A 436 -10.93 8.65 7.13
C GLU A 436 -10.72 9.03 8.60
N ALA A 437 -10.50 8.02 9.44
CA ALA A 437 -10.49 8.18 10.88
C ALA A 437 -9.28 7.51 11.54
N ALA A 438 -8.68 8.18 12.52
CA ALA A 438 -7.60 7.65 13.34
C ALA A 438 -7.89 7.84 14.85
N PRO A 439 -7.69 6.81 15.69
CA PRO A 439 -7.91 6.94 17.14
C PRO A 439 -6.78 7.73 17.79
N ILE A 440 -7.13 8.78 18.54
CA ILE A 440 -6.16 9.70 19.16
C ILE A 440 -5.25 8.95 20.15
N ASP A 441 -5.81 8.06 20.95
CA ASP A 441 -5.07 7.32 21.97
C ASP A 441 -3.99 6.42 21.35
N LYS A 442 -4.29 5.78 20.20
CA LYS A 442 -3.33 4.94 19.47
C LYS A 442 -2.20 5.75 18.83
N LEU A 443 -2.54 6.92 18.31
CA LEU A 443 -1.52 7.81 17.77
C LEU A 443 -0.60 8.37 18.88
N LEU A 444 -1.14 8.67 20.06
CA LEU A 444 -0.33 9.08 21.22
C LEU A 444 0.51 7.90 21.77
N GLU A 445 -0.03 6.69 21.76
CA GLU A 445 0.72 5.47 22.10
C GLU A 445 1.90 5.27 21.14
N ALA A 446 1.70 5.54 19.84
CA ALA A 446 2.76 5.47 18.84
C ALA A 446 3.91 6.43 19.13
N VAL A 447 3.65 7.67 19.57
CA VAL A 447 4.71 8.59 20.02
C VAL A 447 5.58 7.95 21.09
N LYS A 448 4.98 7.28 22.07
CA LYS A 448 5.70 6.58 23.14
C LYS A 448 6.53 5.41 22.59
N ILE A 449 5.94 4.61 21.71
CA ILE A 449 6.62 3.49 21.05
C ILE A 449 7.81 3.99 20.26
N TYR A 450 7.67 5.06 19.46
CA TYR A 450 8.77 5.60 18.64
C TYR A 450 9.89 6.16 19.48
N ILE A 451 9.61 6.88 20.57
CA ILE A 451 10.66 7.36 21.50
C ILE A 451 11.49 6.19 22.02
N ILE A 452 10.84 5.14 22.52
CA ILE A 452 11.53 4.01 23.13
C ILE A 452 12.25 3.17 22.08
N ALA A 453 11.63 2.95 20.91
CA ALA A 453 12.24 2.22 19.80
C ALA A 453 13.50 2.91 19.30
N LEU A 454 13.46 4.23 19.08
CA LEU A 454 14.63 5.01 18.65
C LEU A 454 15.76 4.94 19.66
N LEU A 455 15.47 5.05 20.98
CA LEU A 455 16.48 4.90 22.03
C LEU A 455 17.11 3.49 22.06
N ARG A 456 16.36 2.44 21.78
CA ARG A 456 16.88 1.06 21.69
C ARG A 456 17.69 0.81 20.43
N LEU A 457 17.26 1.39 19.30
CA LEU A 457 17.99 1.31 18.03
C LEU A 457 19.34 2.02 18.12
N GLU A 458 19.45 3.10 18.89
CA GLU A 458 20.71 3.80 19.20
C GLU A 458 21.78 2.92 19.87
N GLU A 459 21.36 1.87 20.57
CA GLU A 459 22.25 0.93 21.27
C GLU A 459 22.80 -0.17 20.35
N ILE A 460 22.24 -0.33 19.14
CA ILE A 460 22.63 -1.37 18.19
C ILE A 460 23.87 -0.94 17.41
N ASP A 461 24.73 -1.88 17.10
CA ASP A 461 25.88 -1.66 16.22
C ASP A 461 25.50 -2.05 14.78
N PHE A 462 25.18 -1.05 13.98
CA PHE A 462 24.79 -1.23 12.59
C PHE A 462 25.95 -1.29 11.62
#